data_5a1580191c8b6d602acc375af341e0a8
#
_entry.id   5a1580191c8b6d602acc375af341e0a8
#
_cell.length_a   1.000
_cell.length_b   1.000
_cell.length_c   1.000
_cell.angle_alpha   90.00
_cell.angle_beta   90.00
_cell.angle_gamma   90.00
#
_symmetry.space_group_name_H-M   'P 1'
#
loop_
_entity.id
_entity.type
_entity.pdbx_description
1 polymer ?
#
loop_
_entity_poly.entity_id
_entity_poly.type
_entity_poly.pdbx_seq_one_letter_code
_entity_poly.pdbx_strand_id
1 'polypeptide(L)'
;MKFASSLGLAASIASTVLIAPVGAEAPGTVINFTSLDKGQNYRVHGTLYLPEKSTAPCPAVVVVHGTMGIDSRGAFYRTAILNAGIAFFEVDFKTGIYSSAFDRPKPQVLVPLGFAALKELRKLPSIDPGRIAIMGFSMGGHLTVTTAFEANRKEWMGSERGFAAHVAFYPVCKVFLTQSDCRMTGAPMIIFYGTEDSYGEGKNVPAFKSLLREKYGFEVATVEYPGAQHGFNRDAPAMSYHDPAAIGWKGHMAWDAKAANDSLARTVDFLSRALAAK
;
A
#
# COMPACT_ATOMS: atom_id res chain seq x y z
N MET A 1 13.31 61.60 -17.22
CA MET A 1 13.68 60.20 -17.21
C MET A 1 12.52 59.41 -16.62
N LYS A 2 11.79 58.65 -17.44
CA LYS A 2 10.65 57.82 -17.01
C LYS A 2 11.15 56.40 -16.91
N PHE A 3 11.11 55.78 -15.73
CA PHE A 3 11.33 54.33 -15.57
C PHE A 3 10.02 53.60 -15.78
N ALA A 4 10.01 52.73 -16.75
CA ALA A 4 8.91 51.77 -16.97
C ALA A 4 9.22 50.48 -16.23
N SER A 5 8.39 50.11 -15.27
CA SER A 5 8.43 48.80 -14.59
C SER A 5 7.59 47.77 -15.39
N SER A 6 8.25 46.73 -15.90
CA SER A 6 7.60 45.62 -16.53
C SER A 6 7.16 44.60 -15.45
N LEU A 7 5.84 44.44 -15.25
CA LEU A 7 5.30 43.30 -14.49
C LEU A 7 5.33 42.06 -15.41
N GLY A 8 6.14 41.10 -15.04
CA GLY A 8 6.10 39.77 -15.61
C GLY A 8 4.94 38.93 -15.06
N LEU A 9 3.99 38.57 -15.92
CA LEU A 9 2.85 37.71 -15.61
C LEU A 9 3.34 36.26 -15.63
N ALA A 10 3.45 35.63 -14.49
CA ALA A 10 3.75 34.20 -14.39
C ALA A 10 2.46 33.42 -14.67
N ALA A 11 2.38 32.75 -15.82
CA ALA A 11 1.29 31.87 -16.18
C ALA A 11 1.44 30.53 -15.41
N SER A 12 0.56 30.28 -14.47
CA SER A 12 0.39 28.99 -13.80
C SER A 12 -0.30 28.02 -14.76
N ILE A 13 0.42 27.03 -15.26
CA ILE A 13 -0.16 25.93 -16.05
C ILE A 13 -0.79 24.94 -15.08
N ALA A 14 -2.09 25.06 -14.87
CA ALA A 14 -2.89 24.04 -14.20
C ALA A 14 -3.05 22.85 -15.16
N SER A 15 -2.31 21.77 -14.93
CA SER A 15 -2.51 20.52 -15.65
C SER A 15 -3.82 19.88 -15.19
N THR A 16 -4.88 20.03 -15.96
CA THR A 16 -6.15 19.34 -15.77
C THR A 16 -5.94 17.88 -16.19
N VAL A 17 -5.87 16.98 -15.24
CA VAL A 17 -5.93 15.53 -15.51
C VAL A 17 -7.37 15.21 -15.94
N LEU A 18 -7.58 15.00 -17.24
CA LEU A 18 -8.81 14.44 -17.78
C LEU A 18 -8.93 12.99 -17.32
N ILE A 19 -9.83 12.72 -16.38
CA ILE A 19 -10.24 11.37 -16.01
C ILE A 19 -11.10 10.87 -17.18
N ALA A 20 -10.57 9.94 -17.97
CA ALA A 20 -11.31 9.27 -19.03
C ALA A 20 -12.50 8.50 -18.43
N PRO A 21 -13.65 8.37 -19.14
CA PRO A 21 -14.79 7.61 -18.64
C PRO A 21 -14.41 6.15 -18.41
N VAL A 22 -14.87 5.61 -17.29
CA VAL A 22 -14.66 4.22 -16.87
C VAL A 22 -15.33 3.32 -17.92
N GLY A 23 -14.52 2.76 -18.83
CA GLY A 23 -14.95 1.60 -19.63
C GLY A 23 -15.18 0.42 -18.69
N ALA A 24 -16.05 -0.52 -19.07
CA ALA A 24 -16.29 -1.73 -18.28
C ALA A 24 -14.94 -2.44 -18.05
N GLU A 25 -14.52 -2.52 -16.78
CA GLU A 25 -13.28 -3.22 -16.43
C GLU A 25 -13.35 -4.67 -16.91
N ALA A 26 -12.25 -5.17 -17.49
CA ALA A 26 -12.15 -6.58 -17.82
C ALA A 26 -12.35 -7.43 -16.56
N PRO A 27 -13.10 -8.56 -16.64
CA PRO A 27 -13.34 -9.41 -15.49
C PRO A 27 -12.01 -9.89 -14.90
N GLY A 28 -11.85 -9.76 -13.58
CA GLY A 28 -10.66 -10.24 -12.89
C GLY A 28 -10.61 -11.78 -12.84
N THR A 29 -9.41 -12.34 -12.82
CA THR A 29 -9.18 -13.78 -12.67
C THR A 29 -8.94 -14.11 -11.20
N VAL A 30 -9.74 -15.02 -10.62
CA VAL A 30 -9.55 -15.47 -9.24
C VAL A 30 -8.40 -16.47 -9.18
N ILE A 31 -7.46 -16.22 -8.27
CA ILE A 31 -6.30 -17.07 -7.98
C ILE A 31 -6.40 -17.53 -6.54
N ASN A 32 -6.47 -18.85 -6.32
CA ASN A 32 -6.45 -19.44 -4.99
C ASN A 32 -5.02 -19.84 -4.63
N PHE A 33 -4.60 -19.59 -3.40
CA PHE A 33 -3.29 -19.99 -2.91
C PHE A 33 -3.29 -20.27 -1.41
N THR A 34 -2.19 -20.84 -0.92
CA THR A 34 -2.05 -21.24 0.48
C THR A 34 -0.88 -20.48 1.11
N SER A 35 -0.99 -20.16 2.40
CA SER A 35 0.09 -19.60 3.20
C SER A 35 1.39 -20.40 3.04
N LEU A 36 2.54 -19.72 3.12
CA LEU A 36 3.85 -20.37 3.21
C LEU A 36 4.09 -21.00 4.58
N ASP A 37 3.33 -20.62 5.60
CA ASP A 37 3.39 -21.23 6.93
C ASP A 37 2.80 -22.64 6.87
N LYS A 38 3.67 -23.65 6.98
CA LYS A 38 3.29 -25.06 6.94
C LYS A 38 2.49 -25.51 8.18
N GLY A 39 2.56 -24.76 9.28
CA GLY A 39 1.79 -25.02 10.50
C GLY A 39 0.34 -24.56 10.42
N GLN A 40 0.02 -23.71 9.45
CA GLN A 40 -1.31 -23.13 9.28
C GLN A 40 -1.69 -23.10 7.78
N ASN A 41 -2.46 -24.08 7.35
CA ASN A 41 -2.95 -24.19 5.96
C ASN A 41 -4.07 -23.19 5.65
N TYR A 42 -3.82 -21.89 5.85
CA TYR A 42 -4.76 -20.88 5.42
C TYR A 42 -4.85 -20.86 3.90
N ARG A 43 -6.05 -21.12 3.39
CA ARG A 43 -6.38 -20.96 1.97
C ARG A 43 -7.00 -19.60 1.78
N VAL A 44 -6.44 -18.83 0.89
CA VAL A 44 -6.87 -17.49 0.55
C VAL A 44 -6.99 -17.36 -0.96
N HIS A 45 -7.62 -16.30 -1.41
CA HIS A 45 -7.72 -15.99 -2.83
C HIS A 45 -7.44 -14.52 -3.08
N GLY A 46 -7.15 -14.21 -4.31
CA GLY A 46 -7.08 -12.85 -4.80
C GLY A 46 -7.65 -12.76 -6.20
N THR A 47 -8.05 -11.58 -6.60
CA THR A 47 -8.52 -11.30 -7.95
C THR A 47 -7.45 -10.53 -8.71
N LEU A 48 -6.96 -11.10 -9.79
CA LEU A 48 -5.97 -10.49 -10.68
C LEU A 48 -6.67 -9.77 -11.82
N TYR A 49 -6.35 -8.50 -11.99
CA TYR A 49 -6.74 -7.66 -13.11
C TYR A 49 -5.50 -7.32 -13.93
N LEU A 50 -5.54 -7.55 -15.22
CA LEU A 50 -4.45 -7.24 -16.14
C LEU A 50 -4.75 -5.93 -16.89
N PRO A 51 -3.71 -5.12 -17.20
CA PRO A 51 -3.88 -3.94 -18.04
C PRO A 51 -4.34 -4.32 -19.45
N GLU A 52 -5.29 -3.58 -20.01
CA GLU A 52 -5.82 -3.87 -21.38
C GLU A 52 -4.75 -3.83 -22.47
N LYS A 53 -3.77 -2.94 -22.34
CA LYS A 53 -2.69 -2.73 -23.32
C LYS A 53 -1.35 -3.30 -22.85
N SER A 54 -1.38 -4.41 -22.12
CA SER A 54 -0.14 -4.99 -21.62
C SER A 54 0.59 -5.75 -22.72
N THR A 55 1.86 -5.37 -22.96
CA THR A 55 2.84 -6.31 -23.55
C THR A 55 3.33 -7.18 -22.40
N ALA A 56 2.89 -8.42 -22.34
CA ALA A 56 3.36 -9.36 -21.30
C ALA A 56 4.87 -9.65 -21.47
N PRO A 57 5.62 -9.86 -20.36
CA PRO A 57 5.18 -9.80 -18.97
C PRO A 57 5.17 -8.37 -18.41
N CYS A 58 4.09 -7.99 -17.69
CA CYS A 58 3.92 -6.67 -17.10
C CYS A 58 4.32 -6.65 -15.62
N PRO A 59 4.65 -5.47 -15.04
CA PRO A 59 4.78 -5.32 -13.59
C PRO A 59 3.44 -5.54 -12.89
N ALA A 60 3.47 -5.83 -11.59
CA ALA A 60 2.26 -6.05 -10.80
C ALA A 60 2.35 -5.41 -9.42
N VAL A 61 1.19 -5.18 -8.80
CA VAL A 61 1.08 -4.83 -7.39
C VAL A 61 0.12 -5.78 -6.67
N VAL A 62 0.58 -6.37 -5.57
CA VAL A 62 -0.26 -7.09 -4.61
C VAL A 62 -0.92 -6.07 -3.71
N VAL A 63 -2.24 -6.08 -3.62
CA VAL A 63 -3.02 -5.09 -2.84
C VAL A 63 -3.69 -5.78 -1.66
N VAL A 64 -3.44 -5.25 -0.47
CA VAL A 64 -3.89 -5.84 0.79
C VAL A 64 -4.81 -4.88 1.53
N HIS A 65 -6.01 -5.36 1.83
CA HIS A 65 -7.04 -4.62 2.54
C HIS A 65 -6.71 -4.36 4.02
N GLY A 66 -7.47 -3.46 4.67
CA GLY A 66 -7.46 -3.27 6.12
C GLY A 66 -8.25 -4.37 6.86
N THR A 67 -8.40 -4.23 8.19
CA THR A 67 -9.09 -5.21 9.04
C THR A 67 -10.55 -5.48 8.66
N MET A 68 -11.20 -4.55 7.96
CA MET A 68 -12.60 -4.69 7.54
C MET A 68 -12.79 -5.60 6.31
N GLY A 69 -11.71 -6.01 5.65
CA GLY A 69 -11.76 -6.73 4.38
C GLY A 69 -11.64 -5.80 3.18
N ILE A 70 -11.90 -6.34 1.98
CA ILE A 70 -11.93 -5.57 0.73
C ILE A 70 -13.06 -4.55 0.79
N ASP A 71 -12.78 -3.30 0.39
CA ASP A 71 -13.73 -2.20 0.35
C ASP A 71 -13.42 -1.23 -0.81
N SER A 72 -14.03 -0.04 -0.81
CA SER A 72 -13.90 0.96 -1.88
C SER A 72 -12.46 1.37 -2.21
N ARG A 73 -11.50 1.19 -1.29
CA ARG A 73 -10.09 1.58 -1.50
C ARG A 73 -9.43 0.83 -2.65
N GLY A 74 -9.64 -0.49 -2.74
CA GLY A 74 -9.08 -1.26 -3.85
C GLY A 74 -9.56 -0.74 -5.20
N ALA A 75 -10.87 -0.62 -5.39
CA ALA A 75 -11.47 -0.10 -6.61
C ALA A 75 -11.01 1.34 -6.93
N PHE A 76 -10.83 2.20 -5.93
CA PHE A 76 -10.38 3.58 -6.10
C PHE A 76 -9.00 3.68 -6.77
N TYR A 77 -8.06 2.79 -6.42
CA TYR A 77 -6.70 2.79 -7.01
C TYR A 77 -6.59 1.96 -8.27
N ARG A 78 -7.43 0.93 -8.45
CA ARG A 78 -7.29 -0.10 -9.49
C ARG A 78 -7.21 0.46 -10.89
N THR A 79 -8.19 1.26 -11.30
CA THR A 79 -8.25 1.80 -12.67
C THR A 79 -7.01 2.61 -13.04
N ALA A 80 -6.54 3.47 -12.14
CA ALA A 80 -5.35 4.29 -12.39
C ALA A 80 -4.06 3.46 -12.49
N ILE A 81 -3.93 2.41 -11.67
CA ILE A 81 -2.79 1.49 -11.67
C ILE A 81 -2.79 0.65 -12.95
N LEU A 82 -3.95 0.12 -13.38
CA LEU A 82 -4.09 -0.61 -14.64
C LEU A 82 -3.77 0.27 -15.84
N ASN A 83 -4.22 1.53 -15.85
CA ASN A 83 -3.91 2.51 -16.90
C ASN A 83 -2.40 2.84 -16.98
N ALA A 84 -1.68 2.70 -15.88
CA ALA A 84 -0.22 2.82 -15.85
C ALA A 84 0.53 1.55 -16.32
N GLY A 85 -0.20 0.53 -16.81
CA GLY A 85 0.38 -0.72 -17.32
C GLY A 85 0.84 -1.68 -16.20
N ILE A 86 0.34 -1.53 -14.98
CA ILE A 86 0.67 -2.35 -13.82
C ILE A 86 -0.52 -3.25 -13.49
N ALA A 87 -0.32 -4.56 -13.45
CA ALA A 87 -1.34 -5.52 -13.03
C ALA A 87 -1.70 -5.31 -11.57
N PHE A 88 -2.99 -5.50 -11.23
CA PHE A 88 -3.53 -5.26 -9.91
C PHE A 88 -4.04 -6.59 -9.33
N PHE A 89 -3.42 -7.07 -8.26
CA PHE A 89 -3.80 -8.31 -7.59
C PHE A 89 -4.35 -8.02 -6.20
N GLU A 90 -5.67 -7.94 -6.08
CA GLU A 90 -6.36 -7.67 -4.83
C GLU A 90 -6.61 -8.96 -4.05
N VAL A 91 -5.98 -9.07 -2.89
CA VAL A 91 -6.01 -10.30 -2.07
C VAL A 91 -7.00 -10.16 -0.93
N ASP A 92 -7.86 -11.17 -0.77
CA ASP A 92 -8.75 -11.31 0.38
C ASP A 92 -8.10 -12.21 1.45
N PHE A 93 -7.53 -11.57 2.47
CA PHE A 93 -7.01 -12.26 3.66
C PHE A 93 -8.04 -12.42 4.76
N LYS A 94 -9.26 -11.88 4.60
CA LYS A 94 -10.31 -12.00 5.62
C LYS A 94 -11.03 -13.33 5.50
N THR A 95 -11.47 -13.67 4.31
CA THR A 95 -12.22 -14.90 4.06
C THR A 95 -11.39 -16.13 4.42
N GLY A 96 -11.87 -16.91 5.37
CA GLY A 96 -11.20 -18.14 5.83
C GLY A 96 -10.11 -17.95 6.91
N ILE A 97 -9.82 -16.71 7.35
CA ILE A 97 -8.82 -16.46 8.40
C ILE A 97 -9.46 -15.84 9.65
N TYR A 98 -10.33 -14.83 9.49
CA TYR A 98 -11.00 -14.20 10.63
C TYR A 98 -12.40 -13.70 10.24
N SER A 99 -13.30 -13.65 11.23
CA SER A 99 -14.71 -13.36 11.00
C SER A 99 -15.09 -11.90 11.24
N SER A 100 -14.31 -11.19 12.06
CA SER A 100 -14.62 -9.81 12.43
C SER A 100 -13.37 -8.91 12.37
N ALA A 101 -13.59 -7.60 12.25
CA ALA A 101 -12.50 -6.61 12.28
C ALA A 101 -11.77 -6.56 13.64
N PHE A 102 -12.36 -7.15 14.69
CA PHE A 102 -11.77 -7.22 16.04
C PHE A 102 -10.99 -8.51 16.30
N ASP A 103 -11.25 -9.55 15.51
CA ASP A 103 -10.49 -10.82 15.52
C ASP A 103 -9.37 -10.75 14.48
N ARG A 104 -8.43 -9.83 14.71
CA ARG A 104 -7.35 -9.57 13.77
C ARG A 104 -6.30 -10.67 13.80
N PRO A 105 -5.89 -11.18 12.64
CA PRO A 105 -4.76 -12.10 12.60
C PRO A 105 -3.48 -11.39 13.07
N LYS A 106 -2.66 -12.11 13.82
CA LYS A 106 -1.34 -11.61 14.21
C LYS A 106 -0.46 -11.41 12.96
N PRO A 107 0.52 -10.49 13.01
CA PRO A 107 1.45 -10.28 11.88
C PRO A 107 2.11 -11.57 11.38
N GLN A 108 2.40 -12.51 12.28
CA GLN A 108 2.98 -13.81 11.97
C GLN A 108 2.11 -14.65 11.02
N VAL A 109 0.80 -14.44 11.02
CA VAL A 109 -0.14 -15.10 10.08
C VAL A 109 -0.13 -14.41 8.72
N LEU A 110 -0.03 -13.08 8.71
CA LEU A 110 -0.16 -12.29 7.49
C LEU A 110 1.12 -12.27 6.65
N VAL A 111 2.30 -12.25 7.28
CA VAL A 111 3.58 -12.15 6.55
C VAL A 111 3.80 -13.32 5.59
N PRO A 112 3.62 -14.60 5.98
CA PRO A 112 3.73 -15.72 5.05
C PRO A 112 2.68 -15.71 3.95
N LEU A 113 1.49 -15.12 4.19
CA LEU A 113 0.46 -14.92 3.16
C LEU A 113 0.86 -13.87 2.13
N GLY A 114 1.45 -12.75 2.58
CA GLY A 114 1.98 -11.72 1.68
C GLY A 114 3.04 -12.28 0.73
N PHE A 115 3.98 -13.06 1.24
CA PHE A 115 5.00 -13.71 0.41
C PHE A 115 4.44 -14.86 -0.44
N ALA A 116 3.37 -15.55 0.01
CA ALA A 116 2.67 -16.52 -0.82
C ALA A 116 2.05 -15.84 -2.06
N ALA A 117 1.39 -14.70 -1.90
CA ALA A 117 0.86 -13.92 -3.01
C ALA A 117 1.96 -13.52 -4.02
N LEU A 118 3.14 -13.10 -3.53
CA LEU A 118 4.30 -12.80 -4.37
C LEU A 118 4.73 -14.04 -5.19
N LYS A 119 4.84 -15.20 -4.54
CA LYS A 119 5.23 -16.46 -5.21
C LYS A 119 4.20 -16.90 -6.25
N GLU A 120 2.91 -16.72 -5.98
CA GLU A 120 1.86 -17.07 -6.97
C GLU A 120 1.94 -16.18 -8.20
N LEU A 121 2.09 -14.87 -8.05
CA LEU A 121 2.25 -13.97 -9.20
C LEU A 121 3.49 -14.30 -10.03
N ARG A 122 4.60 -14.70 -9.40
CA ARG A 122 5.83 -15.09 -10.10
C ARG A 122 5.69 -16.30 -11.02
N LYS A 123 4.68 -17.14 -10.81
CA LYS A 123 4.40 -18.32 -11.65
C LYS A 123 3.67 -17.95 -12.95
N LEU A 124 3.12 -16.75 -13.04
CA LEU A 124 2.27 -16.35 -14.15
C LEU A 124 3.11 -15.79 -15.32
N PRO A 125 2.95 -16.31 -16.54
CA PRO A 125 3.68 -15.83 -17.69
C PRO A 125 3.34 -14.38 -18.08
N SER A 126 2.20 -13.87 -17.64
CA SER A 126 1.77 -12.48 -17.85
C SER A 126 2.43 -11.48 -16.91
N ILE A 127 3.12 -11.93 -15.85
CA ILE A 127 3.71 -11.07 -14.81
C ILE A 127 5.23 -11.16 -14.86
N ASP A 128 5.89 -9.99 -14.79
CA ASP A 128 7.34 -9.93 -14.63
C ASP A 128 7.71 -10.27 -13.16
N PRO A 129 8.37 -11.40 -12.93
CA PRO A 129 8.66 -11.87 -11.56
C PRO A 129 9.62 -10.96 -10.78
N GLY A 130 10.35 -10.10 -11.45
CA GLY A 130 11.26 -9.13 -10.85
C GLY A 130 10.62 -7.78 -10.50
N ARG A 131 9.41 -7.51 -11.00
CA ARG A 131 8.74 -6.21 -10.90
C ARG A 131 7.38 -6.32 -10.21
N ILE A 132 7.35 -6.90 -9.00
CA ILE A 132 6.12 -7.06 -8.20
C ILE A 132 6.26 -6.23 -6.93
N ALA A 133 5.37 -5.24 -6.75
CA ALA A 133 5.24 -4.42 -5.54
C ALA A 133 4.16 -4.97 -4.60
N ILE A 134 4.12 -4.42 -3.38
CA ILE A 134 3.01 -4.61 -2.45
C ILE A 134 2.46 -3.25 -2.02
N MET A 135 1.13 -3.14 -1.93
CA MET A 135 0.40 -1.96 -1.45
C MET A 135 -0.62 -2.40 -0.41
N GLY A 136 -0.76 -1.65 0.69
CA GLY A 136 -1.72 -2.04 1.71
C GLY A 136 -2.23 -0.90 2.55
N PHE A 137 -3.43 -1.12 3.16
CA PHE A 137 -4.17 -0.14 3.93
C PHE A 137 -4.28 -0.57 5.39
N SER A 138 -3.95 0.28 6.36
CA SER A 138 -4.07 -0.02 7.80
C SER A 138 -3.33 -1.31 8.17
N MET A 139 -4.02 -2.37 8.53
CA MET A 139 -3.45 -3.72 8.73
C MET A 139 -2.64 -4.19 7.50
N GLY A 140 -3.17 -3.98 6.30
CA GLY A 140 -2.43 -4.26 5.06
C GLY A 140 -1.22 -3.34 4.88
N GLY A 141 -1.30 -2.08 5.32
CA GLY A 141 -0.16 -1.16 5.37
C GLY A 141 0.91 -1.64 6.34
N HIS A 142 0.50 -2.16 7.50
CA HIS A 142 1.41 -2.81 8.45
C HIS A 142 2.10 -4.03 7.84
N LEU A 143 1.35 -4.91 7.16
CA LEU A 143 1.91 -6.04 6.42
C LEU A 143 2.91 -5.57 5.36
N THR A 144 2.56 -4.53 4.61
CA THR A 144 3.44 -3.95 3.58
C THR A 144 4.80 -3.54 4.16
N VAL A 145 4.82 -2.83 5.30
CA VAL A 145 6.07 -2.48 5.99
C VAL A 145 6.79 -3.74 6.49
N THR A 146 6.06 -4.68 7.08
CA THR A 146 6.65 -5.90 7.67
C THR A 146 7.30 -6.79 6.61
N THR A 147 6.76 -6.86 5.38
CA THR A 147 7.39 -7.61 4.28
C THR A 147 8.66 -6.96 3.75
N ALA A 148 8.92 -5.69 4.06
CA ALA A 148 10.15 -5.00 3.72
C ALA A 148 11.29 -5.28 4.71
N PHE A 149 11.03 -5.88 5.87
CA PHE A 149 12.09 -6.27 6.80
C PHE A 149 12.90 -7.45 6.25
N GLU A 150 14.21 -7.31 6.26
CA GLU A 150 15.15 -8.31 5.75
C GLU A 150 15.04 -9.65 6.50
N ALA A 151 14.74 -9.62 7.80
CA ALA A 151 14.52 -10.82 8.59
C ALA A 151 13.36 -11.65 8.05
N ASN A 152 12.21 -11.01 7.79
CA ASN A 152 11.02 -11.67 7.24
C ASN A 152 11.24 -12.15 5.80
N ARG A 153 11.92 -11.34 4.98
CA ARG A 153 12.29 -11.77 3.63
C ARG A 153 13.15 -13.04 3.67
N LYS A 154 14.16 -13.10 4.54
CA LYS A 154 15.02 -14.29 4.70
C LYS A 154 14.23 -15.50 5.19
N GLU A 155 13.36 -15.32 6.16
CA GLU A 155 12.55 -16.40 6.74
C GLU A 155 11.65 -17.06 5.69
N TRP A 156 10.94 -16.27 4.88
CA TRP A 156 9.88 -16.78 3.99
C TRP A 156 10.32 -16.95 2.54
N MET A 157 11.36 -16.26 2.10
CA MET A 157 11.86 -16.30 0.73
C MET A 157 13.25 -16.93 0.60
N GLY A 158 13.95 -17.17 1.69
CA GLY A 158 15.31 -17.70 1.66
C GLY A 158 16.28 -16.75 0.93
N SER A 159 16.88 -17.20 -0.17
CA SER A 159 17.76 -16.39 -1.03
C SER A 159 17.00 -15.59 -2.10
N GLU A 160 15.71 -15.86 -2.30
CA GLU A 160 14.91 -15.14 -3.29
C GLU A 160 14.70 -13.67 -2.87
N ARG A 161 14.54 -12.79 -3.86
CA ARG A 161 14.17 -11.39 -3.62
C ARG A 161 12.77 -11.29 -3.04
N GLY A 162 12.53 -10.29 -2.18
CA GLY A 162 11.21 -9.87 -1.74
C GLY A 162 10.45 -9.07 -2.80
N PHE A 163 9.54 -8.23 -2.35
CA PHE A 163 8.84 -7.27 -3.21
C PHE A 163 9.80 -6.20 -3.75
N ALA A 164 9.53 -5.75 -4.97
CA ALA A 164 10.33 -4.73 -5.65
C ALA A 164 10.09 -3.31 -5.12
N ALA A 165 8.92 -3.06 -4.54
CA ALA A 165 8.55 -1.77 -3.94
C ALA A 165 7.40 -1.94 -2.92
N HIS A 166 7.24 -0.95 -2.01
CA HIS A 166 6.27 -0.99 -0.92
C HIS A 166 5.49 0.33 -0.85
N VAL A 167 4.15 0.25 -0.86
CA VAL A 167 3.25 1.41 -0.70
C VAL A 167 2.37 1.17 0.53
N ALA A 168 2.62 1.87 1.62
CA ALA A 168 1.91 1.69 2.87
C ALA A 168 1.01 2.89 3.19
N PHE A 169 -0.27 2.63 3.44
CA PHE A 169 -1.23 3.64 3.88
C PHE A 169 -1.48 3.47 5.38
N TYR A 170 -1.19 4.52 6.14
CA TYR A 170 -1.40 4.62 7.59
C TYR A 170 -1.13 3.28 8.32
N PRO A 171 0.10 2.72 8.14
CA PRO A 171 0.51 1.51 8.86
C PRO A 171 0.65 1.83 10.35
N VAL A 172 0.34 0.88 11.23
CA VAL A 172 0.51 1.08 12.68
C VAL A 172 1.99 1.07 13.04
N CYS A 173 2.67 2.20 12.86
CA CYS A 173 4.14 2.33 13.01
C CYS A 173 4.63 2.22 14.46
N LYS A 174 3.76 2.50 15.47
CA LYS A 174 4.13 2.44 16.88
C LYS A 174 4.84 1.13 17.26
N VAL A 175 4.39 0.01 16.73
CA VAL A 175 4.96 -1.31 17.05
C VAL A 175 6.38 -1.50 16.52
N PHE A 176 6.76 -0.82 15.45
CA PHE A 176 8.10 -0.89 14.89
C PHE A 176 9.13 -0.08 15.68
N LEU A 177 8.68 0.92 16.46
CA LEU A 177 9.57 1.76 17.28
C LEU A 177 10.24 0.97 18.42
N THR A 178 9.63 -0.14 18.84
CA THR A 178 10.15 -1.02 19.90
C THR A 178 10.71 -2.34 19.37
N GLN A 179 10.72 -2.54 18.06
CA GLN A 179 11.24 -3.75 17.44
C GLN A 179 12.78 -3.75 17.48
N SER A 180 13.37 -4.88 17.82
CA SER A 180 14.83 -5.01 17.97
C SER A 180 15.61 -4.86 16.66
N ASP A 181 15.03 -5.32 15.54
CA ASP A 181 15.63 -5.25 14.21
C ASP A 181 14.60 -4.80 13.15
N CYS A 182 14.86 -3.66 12.54
CA CYS A 182 14.09 -3.10 11.43
C CYS A 182 14.96 -2.94 10.17
N ARG A 183 16.02 -3.75 9.98
CA ARG A 183 16.80 -3.72 8.74
C ARG A 183 15.90 -4.01 7.54
N MET A 184 16.00 -3.15 6.53
CA MET A 184 15.16 -3.19 5.34
C MET A 184 15.84 -3.97 4.22
N THR A 185 15.05 -4.54 3.32
CA THR A 185 15.52 -5.23 2.10
C THR A 185 16.24 -4.30 1.11
N GLY A 186 16.11 -2.98 1.29
CA GLY A 186 16.62 -1.96 0.35
C GLY A 186 15.64 -1.63 -0.78
N ALA A 187 14.51 -2.32 -0.91
CA ALA A 187 13.47 -1.95 -1.88
C ALA A 187 12.81 -0.61 -1.49
N PRO A 188 12.51 0.29 -2.45
CA PRO A 188 11.93 1.59 -2.16
C PRO A 188 10.57 1.47 -1.47
N MET A 189 10.31 2.40 -0.54
CA MET A 189 9.07 2.45 0.23
C MET A 189 8.53 3.87 0.28
N ILE A 190 7.19 4.01 0.18
CA ILE A 190 6.46 5.23 0.47
C ILE A 190 5.37 4.96 1.50
N ILE A 191 5.22 5.86 2.48
CA ILE A 191 4.20 5.80 3.53
C ILE A 191 3.32 7.04 3.45
N PHE A 192 2.00 6.84 3.36
CA PHE A 192 0.99 7.90 3.41
C PHE A 192 0.27 7.87 4.75
N TYR A 193 0.09 9.04 5.39
CA TYR A 193 -0.58 9.11 6.68
C TYR A 193 -1.25 10.48 6.92
N GLY A 194 -2.27 10.50 7.77
CA GLY A 194 -2.93 11.70 8.23
C GLY A 194 -2.39 12.18 9.59
N THR A 195 -2.36 13.49 9.83
CA THR A 195 -1.90 14.02 11.13
C THR A 195 -2.88 13.76 12.26
N GLU A 196 -4.19 13.65 11.94
CA GLU A 196 -5.27 13.40 12.91
C GLU A 196 -5.66 11.91 12.96
N ASP A 197 -4.76 11.03 12.52
CA ASP A 197 -4.98 9.59 12.58
C ASP A 197 -5.15 9.10 14.03
N SER A 198 -6.26 8.46 14.32
CA SER A 198 -6.63 7.99 15.66
C SER A 198 -5.70 6.92 16.24
N TYR A 199 -4.81 6.33 15.43
CA TYR A 199 -3.76 5.42 15.90
C TYR A 199 -2.43 6.13 16.18
N GLY A 200 -2.38 7.45 16.01
CA GLY A 200 -1.23 8.29 16.33
C GLY A 200 -0.17 8.33 15.25
N GLU A 201 -0.52 8.01 14.01
CA GLU A 201 0.44 7.93 12.91
C GLU A 201 1.07 9.28 12.54
N GLY A 202 0.40 10.40 12.84
CA GLY A 202 1.00 11.73 12.73
C GLY A 202 2.29 11.92 13.55
N LYS A 203 2.50 11.13 14.61
CA LYS A 203 3.74 11.09 15.40
C LYS A 203 4.59 9.87 15.12
N ASN A 204 3.96 8.71 14.94
CA ASN A 204 4.65 7.43 14.82
C ASN A 204 5.38 7.28 13.49
N VAL A 205 4.81 7.76 12.37
CA VAL A 205 5.46 7.67 11.05
C VAL A 205 6.73 8.51 10.99
N PRO A 206 6.75 9.80 11.40
CA PRO A 206 7.99 10.57 11.49
C PRO A 206 9.05 9.94 12.40
N ALA A 207 8.64 9.40 13.56
CA ALA A 207 9.56 8.72 14.48
C ALA A 207 10.16 7.45 13.84
N PHE A 208 9.34 6.65 13.15
CA PHE A 208 9.79 5.46 12.44
C PHE A 208 10.74 5.80 11.28
N LYS A 209 10.43 6.86 10.51
CA LYS A 209 11.33 7.38 9.47
C LYS A 209 12.70 7.76 10.04
N SER A 210 12.73 8.49 11.16
CA SER A 210 13.99 8.87 11.84
C SER A 210 14.76 7.62 12.30
N LEU A 211 14.09 6.65 12.92
CA LEU A 211 14.69 5.38 13.34
C LEU A 211 15.34 4.63 12.15
N LEU A 212 14.64 4.54 11.02
CA LEU A 212 15.15 3.84 9.83
C LEU A 212 16.40 4.53 9.28
N ARG A 213 16.36 5.85 9.17
CA ARG A 213 17.47 6.65 8.66
C ARG A 213 18.69 6.57 9.61
N GLU A 214 18.50 6.84 10.91
CA GLU A 214 19.57 7.01 11.88
C GLU A 214 20.22 5.67 12.25
N LYS A 215 19.42 4.61 12.43
CA LYS A 215 19.94 3.31 12.88
C LYS A 215 20.31 2.37 11.72
N TYR A 216 19.63 2.48 10.59
CA TYR A 216 19.77 1.52 9.50
C TYR A 216 20.19 2.13 8.15
N GLY A 217 20.32 3.46 8.07
CA GLY A 217 20.69 4.15 6.82
C GLY A 217 19.67 4.01 5.71
N PHE A 218 18.39 3.72 6.04
CA PHE A 218 17.33 3.52 5.06
C PHE A 218 16.43 4.75 4.96
N GLU A 219 16.34 5.30 3.74
CA GLU A 219 15.46 6.44 3.46
C GLU A 219 14.08 5.95 3.00
N VAL A 220 13.07 6.23 3.82
CA VAL A 220 11.66 6.00 3.47
C VAL A 220 11.00 7.31 3.04
N ALA A 221 10.33 7.29 1.88
CA ALA A 221 9.50 8.41 1.46
C ALA A 221 8.23 8.47 2.31
N THR A 222 7.84 9.66 2.76
CA THR A 222 6.61 9.85 3.54
C THR A 222 5.81 11.01 2.97
N VAL A 223 4.48 10.88 2.96
CA VAL A 223 3.55 11.95 2.59
C VAL A 223 2.58 12.15 3.73
N GLU A 224 2.62 13.33 4.30
CA GLU A 224 1.75 13.76 5.39
C GLU A 224 0.55 14.50 4.83
N TYR A 225 -0.64 14.19 5.35
CA TYR A 225 -1.88 14.90 5.04
C TYR A 225 -2.41 15.60 6.29
N PRO A 226 -2.21 16.93 6.40
CA PRO A 226 -2.70 17.71 7.53
C PRO A 226 -4.21 17.61 7.70
N GLY A 227 -4.68 17.28 8.90
CA GLY A 227 -6.10 17.13 9.25
C GLY A 227 -6.75 15.81 8.81
N ALA A 228 -6.10 15.02 7.94
CA ALA A 228 -6.66 13.76 7.51
C ALA A 228 -6.67 12.72 8.63
N GLN A 229 -7.74 11.91 8.64
CA GLN A 229 -8.00 10.85 9.60
C GLN A 229 -7.48 9.48 9.10
N HIS A 230 -7.56 8.45 9.95
CA HIS A 230 -7.35 7.06 9.50
C HIS A 230 -8.32 6.72 8.37
N GLY A 231 -7.84 5.98 7.36
CA GLY A 231 -8.70 5.59 6.23
C GLY A 231 -9.17 6.76 5.36
N PHE A 232 -8.41 7.86 5.26
CA PHE A 232 -8.75 9.06 4.50
C PHE A 232 -9.09 8.81 3.02
N ASN A 233 -8.70 7.67 2.49
CA ASN A 233 -8.95 7.24 1.10
C ASN A 233 -10.03 6.15 0.99
N ARG A 234 -10.83 5.94 2.05
CA ARG A 234 -12.00 5.06 2.03
C ARG A 234 -13.23 5.88 1.67
N ASP A 235 -13.69 5.77 0.44
CA ASP A 235 -14.92 6.44 -0.02
C ASP A 235 -16.14 5.76 0.61
N ALA A 236 -16.48 6.24 1.82
CA ALA A 236 -17.61 5.80 2.61
C ALA A 236 -17.91 6.85 3.70
N PRO A 237 -19.11 6.86 4.29
CA PRO A 237 -19.43 7.74 5.40
C PRO A 237 -18.42 7.64 6.54
N ALA A 238 -18.16 8.77 7.20
CA ALA A 238 -17.32 8.82 8.39
C ALA A 238 -17.87 7.88 9.46
N MET A 239 -16.98 7.21 10.20
CA MET A 239 -17.37 6.28 11.26
C MET A 239 -16.44 6.36 12.45
N SER A 240 -16.99 6.21 13.63
CA SER A 240 -16.25 6.00 14.87
C SER A 240 -16.53 4.62 15.43
N TYR A 241 -15.53 3.99 16.02
CA TYR A 241 -15.63 2.62 16.51
C TYR A 241 -14.70 2.43 17.72
N HIS A 242 -14.98 1.40 18.51
CA HIS A 242 -14.11 1.02 19.62
C HIS A 242 -12.97 0.14 19.09
N ASP A 243 -11.73 0.54 19.36
CA ASP A 243 -10.54 -0.23 19.01
C ASP A 243 -9.44 -0.04 20.06
N PRO A 244 -9.03 -1.09 20.80
CA PRO A 244 -7.99 -1.00 21.81
C PRO A 244 -6.61 -0.52 21.28
N ALA A 245 -6.35 -0.60 19.98
CA ALA A 245 -5.12 -0.11 19.39
C ALA A 245 -5.13 1.40 19.11
N ALA A 246 -6.33 2.02 19.07
CA ALA A 246 -6.48 3.45 18.88
C ALA A 246 -6.24 4.24 20.17
N ILE A 247 -5.87 5.51 20.04
CA ILE A 247 -5.69 6.43 21.18
C ILE A 247 -7.02 6.60 21.91
N GLY A 248 -7.02 6.39 23.23
CA GLY A 248 -8.25 6.45 24.03
C GLY A 248 -9.32 5.43 23.61
N TRP A 249 -8.92 4.36 22.90
CA TRP A 249 -9.78 3.26 22.42
C TRP A 249 -10.85 3.72 21.41
N LYS A 250 -10.65 4.88 20.79
CA LYS A 250 -11.59 5.48 19.84
C LYS A 250 -10.96 5.53 18.46
N GLY A 251 -11.27 4.56 17.61
CA GLY A 251 -10.95 4.61 16.20
C GLY A 251 -11.90 5.57 15.47
N HIS A 252 -11.37 6.31 14.50
CA HIS A 252 -12.16 7.17 13.64
C HIS A 252 -11.62 7.09 12.21
N MET A 253 -12.53 7.00 11.24
CA MET A 253 -12.23 7.03 9.80
C MET A 253 -13.11 8.07 9.13
N ALA A 254 -12.53 8.86 8.23
CA ALA A 254 -13.27 9.81 7.42
C ALA A 254 -12.60 9.96 6.06
N TRP A 255 -13.42 10.04 5.01
CA TRP A 255 -12.97 10.36 3.67
C TRP A 255 -12.44 11.79 3.59
N ASP A 256 -11.29 11.95 2.95
CA ASP A 256 -10.71 13.25 2.58
C ASP A 256 -10.38 13.21 1.08
N ALA A 257 -11.20 13.87 0.28
CA ALA A 257 -11.08 13.85 -1.18
C ALA A 257 -9.72 14.39 -1.67
N LYS A 258 -9.16 15.41 -1.00
CA LYS A 258 -7.89 16.01 -1.39
C LYS A 258 -6.73 15.04 -1.11
N ALA A 259 -6.69 14.49 0.10
CA ALA A 259 -5.67 13.50 0.48
C ALA A 259 -5.79 12.22 -0.36
N ALA A 260 -7.01 11.73 -0.61
CA ALA A 260 -7.26 10.55 -1.42
C ALA A 260 -6.76 10.73 -2.86
N ASN A 261 -7.14 11.80 -3.54
CA ASN A 261 -6.73 12.05 -4.93
C ASN A 261 -5.22 12.32 -5.07
N ASP A 262 -4.62 13.08 -4.17
CA ASP A 262 -3.17 13.29 -4.17
C ASP A 262 -2.42 11.97 -3.92
N SER A 263 -2.89 11.14 -2.97
CA SER A 263 -2.29 9.84 -2.70
C SER A 263 -2.41 8.87 -3.88
N LEU A 264 -3.51 8.93 -4.64
CA LEU A 264 -3.67 8.15 -5.88
C LEU A 264 -2.60 8.54 -6.90
N ALA A 265 -2.46 9.83 -7.20
CA ALA A 265 -1.48 10.32 -8.18
C ALA A 265 -0.04 9.94 -7.78
N ARG A 266 0.32 10.14 -6.51
CA ARG A 266 1.65 9.78 -5.98
C ARG A 266 1.90 8.28 -5.95
N THR A 267 0.88 7.46 -5.69
CA THR A 267 0.99 6.00 -5.73
C THR A 267 1.32 5.52 -7.14
N VAL A 268 0.60 6.01 -8.14
CA VAL A 268 0.83 5.66 -9.54
C VAL A 268 2.23 6.10 -9.99
N ASP A 269 2.62 7.33 -9.70
CA ASP A 269 3.96 7.86 -10.02
C ASP A 269 5.07 7.05 -9.33
N PHE A 270 4.93 6.75 -8.04
CA PHE A 270 5.90 5.94 -7.29
C PHE A 270 6.03 4.52 -7.86
N LEU A 271 4.91 3.82 -8.10
CA LEU A 271 4.93 2.47 -8.66
C LEU A 271 5.51 2.47 -10.07
N SER A 272 5.15 3.43 -10.92
CA SER A 272 5.67 3.54 -12.28
C SER A 272 7.20 3.69 -12.31
N ARG A 273 7.76 4.51 -11.42
CA ARG A 273 9.22 4.67 -11.30
C ARG A 273 9.89 3.45 -10.68
N ALA A 274 9.33 2.91 -9.60
CA ALA A 274 9.93 1.79 -8.88
C ALA A 274 9.91 0.47 -9.66
N LEU A 275 8.92 0.31 -10.53
CA LEU A 275 8.71 -0.88 -11.36
C LEU A 275 9.10 -0.66 -12.84
N ALA A 276 9.75 0.45 -13.19
CA ALA A 276 10.28 0.67 -14.52
C ALA A 276 11.25 -0.47 -14.92
N ALA A 277 11.24 -0.86 -16.19
CA ALA A 277 12.27 -1.76 -16.73
C ALA A 277 13.65 -1.10 -16.58
N LYS A 278 14.60 -1.85 -16.05
CA LYS A 278 15.98 -1.40 -15.91
C LYS A 278 16.76 -1.73 -17.18
#